data_1b8a19e2704f372576f42f49a6e6ab98
#
_entry.id   1b8a19e2704f372576f42f49a6e6ab98
#
_cell.length_a   1.000
_cell.length_b   1.000
_cell.length_c   1.000
_cell.angle_alpha   90.00
_cell.angle_beta   90.00
_cell.angle_gamma   90.00
#
_symmetry.space_group_name_H-M   'P 1'
#
loop_
_entity.id
_entity.type
_entity.pdbx_description
1 polymer ?
#
loop_
_entity_poly.entity_id
_entity_poly.type
_entity_poly.pdbx_seq_one_letter_code
_entity_poly.pdbx_strand_id
1 'polypeptide(L)'
;MNPDKTEGMVGGNAGTTPQEVYQVMIDTKQEWEKEGGRQGYHFVISFPPGEATKEEAYAVINDFCEEYLGEDYDYVFSIHTDQKHMHGHIVFNSVNRMSGYKYRYEKKDWEKYIQPLTDRICEKYGLPPLVYDKNNKIGKSYAAHYAEKEGRPSSEKIIKADIDFMIASSESWDDFIKQMEALGYKIRQGKYVTYIPVSYTHLTLPTIA
;
A
#
# COMPACT_ATOMS: atom_id res chain seq x y z
N MET A 1 14.50 -9.84 6.42
CA MET A 1 15.26 -8.88 5.59
C MET A 1 16.10 -9.70 4.61
N ASN A 2 15.98 -9.44 3.32
CA ASN A 2 16.76 -10.15 2.31
C ASN A 2 18.04 -9.36 2.02
N PRO A 3 19.24 -9.86 2.34
CA PRO A 3 20.51 -9.14 2.15
C PRO A 3 20.74 -8.69 0.70
N ASP A 4 20.28 -9.50 -0.27
CA ASP A 4 20.45 -9.20 -1.70
C ASP A 4 19.65 -7.97 -2.17
N LYS A 5 18.64 -7.56 -1.41
CA LYS A 5 17.78 -6.43 -1.74
C LYS A 5 18.12 -5.16 -0.98
N THR A 6 18.75 -5.31 0.18
CA THR A 6 18.99 -4.20 1.11
C THR A 6 20.42 -3.73 1.13
N GLU A 7 21.35 -4.52 0.58
CA GLU A 7 22.80 -4.24 0.65
C GLU A 7 23.28 -3.88 2.08
N GLY A 8 22.61 -4.43 3.11
CA GLY A 8 22.90 -4.12 4.50
C GLY A 8 22.29 -2.80 5.02
N MET A 9 21.52 -2.07 4.22
CA MET A 9 20.87 -0.82 4.59
C MET A 9 19.64 -1.09 5.46
N VAL A 10 19.88 -1.45 6.72
CA VAL A 10 18.88 -1.75 7.74
C VAL A 10 19.15 -0.89 8.95
N GLY A 11 18.11 -0.30 9.53
CA GLY A 11 18.17 0.53 10.74
C GLY A 11 16.95 0.33 11.63
N GLY A 12 16.95 0.99 12.78
CA GLY A 12 15.86 0.94 13.75
C GLY A 12 16.34 0.70 15.17
N ASN A 13 15.41 0.75 16.11
CA ASN A 13 15.69 0.55 17.54
C ASN A 13 15.36 -0.87 18.03
N ALA A 14 14.70 -1.70 17.22
CA ALA A 14 14.31 -3.07 17.58
C ALA A 14 15.35 -4.14 17.20
N GLY A 15 16.50 -3.75 16.64
CA GLY A 15 17.53 -4.66 16.15
C GLY A 15 17.62 -4.70 14.63
N THR A 16 18.56 -5.48 14.10
CA THR A 16 18.86 -5.56 12.66
C THR A 16 18.61 -6.94 12.05
N THR A 17 18.42 -7.94 12.88
CA THR A 17 18.05 -9.28 12.44
C THR A 17 16.57 -9.58 12.65
N PRO A 18 15.95 -10.43 11.82
CA PRO A 18 14.54 -10.78 12.00
C PRO A 18 14.22 -11.35 13.38
N GLN A 19 15.14 -12.11 13.96
CA GLN A 19 14.98 -12.74 15.27
C GLN A 19 15.00 -11.71 16.39
N GLU A 20 15.94 -10.76 16.37
CA GLU A 20 16.00 -9.67 17.35
C GLU A 20 14.74 -8.82 17.30
N VAL A 21 14.37 -8.36 16.11
CA VAL A 21 13.17 -7.53 15.90
C VAL A 21 11.91 -8.23 16.40
N TYR A 22 11.76 -9.52 16.06
CA TYR A 22 10.61 -10.29 16.51
C TYR A 22 10.57 -10.38 18.04
N GLN A 23 11.72 -10.70 18.68
CA GLN A 23 11.79 -10.85 20.13
C GLN A 23 11.46 -9.53 20.84
N VAL A 24 12.10 -8.43 20.45
CA VAL A 24 11.83 -7.10 21.05
C VAL A 24 10.35 -6.73 20.95
N MET A 25 9.75 -6.89 19.76
CA MET A 25 8.34 -6.56 19.56
C MET A 25 7.37 -7.46 20.34
N ILE A 26 7.74 -8.72 20.58
CA ILE A 26 6.92 -9.63 21.39
C ILE A 26 7.08 -9.32 22.87
N ASP A 27 8.29 -9.06 23.34
CA ASP A 27 8.56 -8.73 24.75
C ASP A 27 7.74 -7.49 25.16
N THR A 28 7.75 -6.44 24.36
CA THR A 28 6.89 -5.25 24.61
C THR A 28 5.40 -5.61 24.70
N LYS A 29 4.90 -6.50 23.83
CA LYS A 29 3.49 -6.91 23.89
C LYS A 29 3.16 -7.74 25.14
N GLN A 30 4.08 -8.60 25.55
CA GLN A 30 3.93 -9.41 26.75
C GLN A 30 3.98 -8.55 28.01
N GLU A 31 4.92 -7.60 28.09
CA GLU A 31 5.03 -6.66 29.20
C GLU A 31 3.71 -5.91 29.46
N TRP A 32 3.02 -5.51 28.37
CA TRP A 32 1.76 -4.78 28.45
C TRP A 32 0.50 -5.66 28.32
N GLU A 33 0.63 -6.96 28.26
CA GLU A 33 -0.50 -7.91 28.06
C GLU A 33 -1.35 -7.57 26.83
N LYS A 34 -0.70 -7.16 25.71
CA LYS A 34 -1.32 -6.69 24.46
C LYS A 34 -1.07 -7.60 23.26
N GLU A 35 -1.00 -8.90 23.47
CA GLU A 35 -0.66 -9.89 22.43
C GLU A 35 -1.76 -10.09 21.38
N GLY A 36 -3.02 -9.74 21.70
CA GLY A 36 -4.17 -9.90 20.78
C GLY A 36 -4.30 -8.80 19.73
N GLY A 37 -5.06 -9.04 18.68
CA GLY A 37 -5.41 -8.08 17.63
C GLY A 37 -4.25 -7.76 16.68
N ARG A 38 -4.20 -6.49 16.18
CA ARG A 38 -3.16 -6.08 15.23
C ARG A 38 -1.78 -6.14 15.88
N GLN A 39 -0.82 -6.75 15.18
CA GLN A 39 0.51 -7.03 15.71
C GLN A 39 1.55 -5.96 15.37
N GLY A 40 1.40 -5.32 14.24
CA GLY A 40 2.31 -4.28 13.78
C GLY A 40 1.73 -3.49 12.61
N TYR A 41 2.47 -2.49 12.20
CA TYR A 41 2.17 -1.65 11.05
C TYR A 41 3.34 -1.67 10.08
N HIS A 42 3.02 -1.43 8.82
CA HIS A 42 3.99 -1.38 7.75
C HIS A 42 3.77 -0.11 6.93
N PHE A 43 4.79 0.74 6.87
CA PHE A 43 4.83 1.92 6.03
C PHE A 43 5.87 1.75 4.93
N VAL A 44 5.65 2.44 3.82
CA VAL A 44 6.61 2.49 2.71
C VAL A 44 6.81 3.94 2.32
N ILE A 45 8.08 4.35 2.27
CA ILE A 45 8.49 5.63 1.68
C ILE A 45 9.23 5.30 0.40
N SER A 46 8.78 5.87 -0.71
CA SER A 46 9.32 5.61 -2.05
C SER A 46 9.71 6.93 -2.72
N PHE A 47 10.87 6.95 -3.33
CA PHE A 47 11.43 8.11 -4.04
C PHE A 47 11.31 7.89 -5.55
N PRO A 48 11.02 8.92 -6.36
CA PRO A 48 11.05 8.79 -7.82
C PRO A 48 12.41 8.31 -8.34
N PRO A 49 12.46 7.63 -9.50
CA PRO A 49 13.70 7.12 -10.05
C PRO A 49 14.75 8.21 -10.25
N GLY A 50 15.93 8.03 -9.66
CA GLY A 50 17.07 8.94 -9.80
C GLY A 50 17.02 10.20 -8.94
N GLU A 51 15.98 10.38 -8.10
CA GLU A 51 15.87 11.54 -7.21
C GLU A 51 16.60 11.36 -5.87
N ALA A 52 16.76 10.14 -5.39
CA ALA A 52 17.47 9.86 -4.14
C ALA A 52 18.54 8.78 -4.32
N THR A 53 19.68 8.99 -3.71
CA THR A 53 20.69 7.95 -3.48
C THR A 53 20.24 7.01 -2.36
N LYS A 54 20.88 5.87 -2.20
CA LYS A 54 20.58 4.94 -1.11
C LYS A 54 20.89 5.54 0.27
N GLU A 55 21.93 6.36 0.36
CA GLU A 55 22.33 7.05 1.57
C GLU A 55 21.32 8.12 1.98
N GLU A 56 20.83 8.92 1.02
CA GLU A 56 19.78 9.91 1.25
C GLU A 56 18.45 9.22 1.64
N ALA A 57 18.07 8.16 0.94
CA ALA A 57 16.87 7.39 1.28
C ALA A 57 16.94 6.80 2.69
N TYR A 58 18.13 6.29 3.10
CA TYR A 58 18.37 5.82 4.45
C TYR A 58 18.22 6.94 5.47
N ALA A 59 18.86 8.09 5.25
CA ALA A 59 18.84 9.21 6.17
C ALA A 59 17.42 9.78 6.35
N VAL A 60 16.67 9.94 5.25
CA VAL A 60 15.25 10.40 5.31
C VAL A 60 14.39 9.42 6.11
N ILE A 61 14.53 8.13 5.90
CA ILE A 61 13.72 7.13 6.58
C ILE A 61 14.12 6.99 8.05
N ASN A 62 15.41 7.11 8.35
CA ASN A 62 15.88 7.15 9.73
C ASN A 62 15.29 8.34 10.49
N ASP A 63 15.43 9.55 9.96
CA ASP A 63 14.88 10.76 10.55
C ASP A 63 13.36 10.67 10.74
N PHE A 64 12.66 10.12 9.73
CA PHE A 64 11.23 9.89 9.83
C PHE A 64 10.89 8.95 10.98
N CYS A 65 11.60 7.84 11.13
CA CYS A 65 11.37 6.90 12.21
C CYS A 65 11.68 7.52 13.57
N GLU A 66 12.78 8.26 13.69
CA GLU A 66 13.16 8.93 14.93
C GLU A 66 12.14 9.98 15.36
N GLU A 67 11.61 10.78 14.42
CA GLU A 67 10.65 11.84 14.75
C GLU A 67 9.21 11.32 14.92
N TYR A 68 8.79 10.31 14.12
CA TYR A 68 7.41 9.82 14.14
C TYR A 68 7.17 8.72 15.17
N LEU A 69 8.12 7.81 15.33
CA LEU A 69 8.03 6.65 16.21
C LEU A 69 8.86 6.85 17.49
N GLY A 70 10.03 7.43 17.34
CA GLY A 70 10.94 7.80 18.44
C GLY A 70 11.21 6.65 19.40
N GLU A 71 11.18 6.96 20.68
CA GLU A 71 11.30 6.00 21.77
C GLU A 71 9.98 5.30 22.13
N ASP A 72 8.88 5.74 21.52
CA ASP A 72 7.54 5.25 21.84
C ASP A 72 7.23 3.88 21.22
N TYR A 73 7.83 3.57 20.09
CA TYR A 73 7.57 2.31 19.39
C TYR A 73 8.85 1.58 19.01
N ASP A 74 8.83 0.25 19.12
CA ASP A 74 9.86 -0.60 18.54
C ASP A 74 9.70 -0.61 17.03
N TYR A 75 10.76 -0.33 16.27
CA TYR A 75 10.71 -0.30 14.83
C TYR A 75 12.00 -0.81 14.18
N VAL A 76 11.85 -1.24 12.96
CA VAL A 76 12.95 -1.57 12.04
C VAL A 76 12.58 -1.04 10.66
N PHE A 77 13.58 -0.59 9.92
CA PHE A 77 13.40 -0.25 8.51
C PHE A 77 14.51 -0.84 7.65
N SER A 78 14.23 -0.95 6.36
CA SER A 78 15.23 -1.38 5.37
C SER A 78 15.03 -0.64 4.06
N ILE A 79 16.14 -0.27 3.40
CA ILE A 79 16.11 0.32 2.07
C ILE A 79 16.29 -0.78 1.04
N HIS A 80 15.45 -0.77 0.01
CA HIS A 80 15.56 -1.66 -1.13
C HIS A 80 16.18 -0.94 -2.33
N THR A 81 17.23 -1.55 -2.88
CA THR A 81 18.02 -1.03 -4.00
C THR A 81 17.83 -1.84 -5.28
N ASP A 82 17.03 -2.91 -5.23
CA ASP A 82 16.80 -3.85 -6.34
C ASP A 82 15.85 -3.33 -7.43
N GLN A 83 15.29 -2.14 -7.26
CA GLN A 83 14.39 -1.49 -8.22
C GLN A 83 15.03 -0.23 -8.82
N LYS A 84 14.41 0.31 -9.88
CA LYS A 84 14.86 1.57 -10.51
C LYS A 84 14.71 2.79 -9.61
N HIS A 85 13.98 2.67 -8.52
CA HIS A 85 13.71 3.72 -7.55
C HIS A 85 14.03 3.22 -6.15
N MET A 86 14.59 4.10 -5.33
CA MET A 86 14.82 3.79 -3.92
C MET A 86 13.50 3.77 -3.17
N HIS A 87 13.33 2.79 -2.32
CA HIS A 87 12.19 2.74 -1.41
C HIS A 87 12.58 2.01 -0.13
N GLY A 88 11.98 2.41 0.97
CA GLY A 88 12.21 1.76 2.24
C GLY A 88 10.92 1.29 2.88
N HIS A 89 11.05 0.16 3.54
CA HIS A 89 9.99 -0.47 4.31
C HIS A 89 10.25 -0.22 5.79
N ILE A 90 9.27 0.32 6.48
CA ILE A 90 9.27 0.56 7.93
C ILE A 90 8.26 -0.38 8.55
N VAL A 91 8.70 -1.20 9.48
CA VAL A 91 7.82 -2.07 10.28
C VAL A 91 7.95 -1.66 11.74
N PHE A 92 6.83 -1.40 12.40
CA PHE A 92 6.83 -1.03 13.81
C PHE A 92 5.75 -1.74 14.62
N ASN A 93 6.01 -1.85 15.91
CA ASN A 93 5.14 -2.53 16.85
C ASN A 93 3.79 -1.82 16.97
N SER A 94 2.72 -2.57 17.14
CA SER A 94 1.40 -1.98 17.39
C SER A 94 1.22 -1.43 18.80
N VAL A 95 2.10 -1.76 19.73
CA VAL A 95 2.04 -1.36 21.13
C VAL A 95 3.11 -0.31 21.40
N ASN A 96 2.70 0.83 21.99
CA ASN A 96 3.61 1.83 22.48
C ASN A 96 4.34 1.30 23.72
N ARG A 97 5.66 1.25 23.68
CA ARG A 97 6.49 0.65 24.74
C ARG A 97 6.53 1.46 26.04
N MET A 98 6.19 2.74 25.97
CA MET A 98 6.16 3.63 27.12
C MET A 98 4.81 3.65 27.84
N SER A 99 3.72 3.47 27.10
CA SER A 99 2.36 3.63 27.65
C SER A 99 1.46 2.39 27.52
N GLY A 100 1.86 1.37 26.74
CA GLY A 100 1.07 0.19 26.47
C GLY A 100 -0.16 0.41 25.59
N TYR A 101 -0.41 1.63 25.13
CA TYR A 101 -1.51 1.89 24.22
C TYR A 101 -1.19 1.38 22.82
N LYS A 102 -2.22 0.83 22.14
CA LYS A 102 -2.06 0.44 20.75
C LYS A 102 -2.12 1.65 19.82
N TYR A 103 -1.22 1.68 18.86
CA TYR A 103 -1.22 2.66 17.77
C TYR A 103 -2.56 2.65 17.05
N ARG A 104 -3.08 3.84 16.78
CA ARG A 104 -4.29 4.04 15.98
C ARG A 104 -3.96 4.93 14.81
N TYR A 105 -4.23 4.43 13.62
CA TYR A 105 -4.21 5.23 12.41
C TYR A 105 -5.64 5.73 12.14
N GLU A 106 -5.82 7.04 12.20
CA GLU A 106 -7.12 7.66 11.98
C GLU A 106 -7.23 8.27 10.58
N LYS A 107 -8.46 8.47 10.13
CA LYS A 107 -8.72 9.14 8.86
C LYS A 107 -8.13 10.56 8.89
N LYS A 108 -7.28 10.88 7.91
CA LYS A 108 -6.53 12.12 7.74
C LYS A 108 -5.21 12.23 8.51
N ASP A 109 -4.75 11.21 9.23
CA ASP A 109 -3.42 11.23 9.86
C ASP A 109 -2.32 11.39 8.83
N TRP A 110 -2.51 10.81 7.64
CA TRP A 110 -1.61 11.03 6.51
C TRP A 110 -1.47 12.52 6.17
N GLU A 111 -2.59 13.20 5.94
CA GLU A 111 -2.61 14.62 5.52
C GLU A 111 -2.14 15.56 6.63
N LYS A 112 -2.40 15.22 7.90
CA LYS A 112 -2.13 16.10 9.04
C LYS A 112 -0.72 15.95 9.59
N TYR A 113 -0.19 14.73 9.60
CA TYR A 113 1.03 14.40 10.36
C TYR A 113 2.09 13.76 9.49
N ILE A 114 1.77 12.69 8.77
CA ILE A 114 2.76 11.86 8.09
C ILE A 114 3.33 12.58 6.87
N GLN A 115 2.47 13.11 5.99
CA GLN A 115 2.92 13.82 4.79
C GLN A 115 3.72 15.09 5.13
N PRO A 116 3.25 16.03 5.97
CA PRO A 116 4.03 17.22 6.31
C PRO A 116 5.37 16.91 6.98
N LEU A 117 5.42 15.86 7.80
CA LEU A 117 6.67 15.40 8.40
C LEU A 117 7.63 14.88 7.33
N THR A 118 7.16 14.03 6.44
CA THR A 118 7.96 13.45 5.36
C THR A 118 8.47 14.54 4.42
N ASP A 119 7.61 15.49 4.02
CA ASP A 119 7.98 16.61 3.15
C ASP A 119 9.06 17.49 3.78
N ARG A 120 8.95 17.82 5.06
CA ARG A 120 9.94 18.60 5.80
C ARG A 120 11.30 17.88 5.89
N ILE A 121 11.27 16.57 6.11
CA ILE A 121 12.50 15.77 6.16
C ILE A 121 13.13 15.69 4.77
N CYS A 122 12.34 15.45 3.70
CA CYS A 122 12.84 15.45 2.34
C CYS A 122 13.51 16.79 1.97
N GLU A 123 12.90 17.92 2.34
CA GLU A 123 13.45 19.25 2.12
C GLU A 123 14.83 19.44 2.83
N LYS A 124 15.00 18.91 4.04
CA LYS A 124 16.28 18.93 4.78
C LYS A 124 17.42 18.27 3.96
N TYR A 125 17.10 17.27 3.15
CA TYR A 125 18.06 16.55 2.30
C TYR A 125 18.07 17.05 0.85
N GLY A 126 17.37 18.16 0.55
CA GLY A 126 17.32 18.74 -0.80
C GLY A 126 16.47 17.91 -1.79
N LEU A 127 15.65 17.01 -1.29
CA LEU A 127 14.74 16.19 -2.09
C LEU A 127 13.40 16.92 -2.29
N PRO A 128 12.76 16.81 -3.47
CA PRO A 128 11.49 17.45 -3.72
C PRO A 128 10.39 16.87 -2.83
N PRO A 129 9.43 17.69 -2.37
CA PRO A 129 8.28 17.22 -1.61
C PRO A 129 7.39 16.32 -2.47
N LEU A 130 6.62 15.43 -1.82
CA LEU A 130 5.67 14.56 -2.49
C LEU A 130 4.59 15.37 -3.22
N VAL A 131 4.59 15.33 -4.54
CA VAL A 131 3.50 15.89 -5.35
C VAL A 131 2.33 14.90 -5.34
N TYR A 132 1.37 15.14 -4.46
CA TYR A 132 0.16 14.33 -4.37
C TYR A 132 -0.89 14.85 -5.35
N ASP A 133 -1.15 14.09 -6.43
CA ASP A 133 -2.28 14.36 -7.31
C ASP A 133 -3.60 13.98 -6.62
N LYS A 134 -4.30 14.99 -6.11
CA LYS A 134 -5.61 14.84 -5.45
C LYS A 134 -6.69 14.23 -6.36
N ASN A 135 -6.48 14.24 -7.67
CA ASN A 135 -7.40 13.70 -8.66
C ASN A 135 -7.16 12.20 -8.93
N ASN A 136 -5.99 11.67 -8.57
CA ASN A 136 -5.62 10.26 -8.76
C ASN A 136 -5.93 9.44 -7.52
N LYS A 137 -7.19 9.46 -7.08
CA LYS A 137 -7.67 8.90 -5.80
C LYS A 137 -7.80 7.39 -5.75
N ILE A 138 -7.53 6.67 -6.83
CA ILE A 138 -7.75 5.22 -6.90
C ILE A 138 -6.39 4.54 -7.00
N GLY A 139 -5.83 4.17 -5.86
CA GLY A 139 -4.72 3.21 -5.83
C GLY A 139 -5.16 1.89 -6.47
N LYS A 140 -4.38 1.36 -7.40
CA LYS A 140 -4.63 0.03 -7.96
C LYS A 140 -4.55 -1.01 -6.84
N SER A 141 -5.48 -1.97 -6.82
CA SER A 141 -5.36 -3.11 -5.92
C SER A 141 -4.09 -3.93 -6.26
N TYR A 142 -3.54 -4.65 -5.28
CA TYR A 142 -2.38 -5.53 -5.51
C TYR A 142 -2.62 -6.50 -6.68
N ALA A 143 -3.82 -7.08 -6.76
CA ALA A 143 -4.21 -7.97 -7.86
C ALA A 143 -4.21 -7.26 -9.21
N ALA A 144 -4.67 -6.00 -9.29
CA ALA A 144 -4.66 -5.21 -10.52
C ALA A 144 -3.23 -4.85 -10.95
N HIS A 145 -2.37 -4.50 -10.00
CA HIS A 145 -0.95 -4.21 -10.26
C HIS A 145 -0.21 -5.46 -10.77
N TYR A 146 -0.45 -6.61 -10.15
CA TYR A 146 0.19 -7.87 -10.53
C TYR A 146 -0.26 -8.34 -11.93
N ALA A 147 -1.57 -8.25 -12.22
CA ALA A 147 -2.10 -8.58 -13.54
C ALA A 147 -1.47 -7.70 -14.64
N GLU A 148 -1.31 -6.41 -14.39
CA GLU A 148 -0.68 -5.48 -15.34
C GLU A 148 0.82 -5.79 -15.55
N LYS A 149 1.54 -6.17 -14.49
CA LYS A 149 2.94 -6.62 -14.57
C LYS A 149 3.12 -7.88 -15.43
N GLU A 150 2.13 -8.78 -15.41
CA GLU A 150 2.08 -9.98 -16.26
C GLU A 150 1.50 -9.74 -17.67
N GLY A 151 1.20 -8.48 -18.01
CA GLY A 151 0.60 -8.14 -19.31
C GLY A 151 -0.85 -8.58 -19.47
N ARG A 152 -1.52 -9.00 -18.39
CA ARG A 152 -2.94 -9.38 -18.37
C ARG A 152 -3.81 -8.18 -18.00
N PRO A 153 -4.99 -8.03 -18.62
CA PRO A 153 -5.91 -6.99 -18.17
C PRO A 153 -6.38 -7.28 -16.74
N SER A 154 -6.44 -6.25 -15.89
CA SER A 154 -7.03 -6.39 -14.57
C SER A 154 -8.54 -6.66 -14.65
N SER A 155 -9.11 -7.32 -13.64
CA SER A 155 -10.55 -7.53 -13.56
C SER A 155 -11.35 -6.24 -13.69
N GLU A 156 -10.86 -5.12 -13.13
CA GLU A 156 -11.48 -3.81 -13.30
C GLU A 156 -11.50 -3.33 -14.74
N LYS A 157 -10.40 -3.51 -15.48
CA LYS A 157 -10.33 -3.14 -16.92
C LYS A 157 -11.29 -3.97 -17.75
N ILE A 158 -11.42 -5.26 -17.44
CA ILE A 158 -12.35 -6.16 -18.13
C ILE A 158 -13.79 -5.74 -17.84
N ILE A 159 -14.17 -5.59 -16.58
CA ILE A 159 -15.52 -5.17 -16.18
C ILE A 159 -15.88 -3.82 -16.80
N LYS A 160 -14.95 -2.87 -16.82
CA LYS A 160 -15.17 -1.57 -17.44
C LYS A 160 -15.40 -1.69 -18.95
N ALA A 161 -14.59 -2.48 -19.64
CA ALA A 161 -14.77 -2.71 -21.09
C ALA A 161 -16.12 -3.37 -21.41
N ASP A 162 -16.55 -4.35 -20.59
CA ASP A 162 -17.84 -4.99 -20.75
C ASP A 162 -19.01 -4.01 -20.51
N ILE A 163 -18.91 -3.17 -19.50
CA ILE A 163 -19.89 -2.11 -19.21
C ILE A 163 -19.95 -1.12 -20.38
N ASP A 164 -18.82 -0.60 -20.85
CA ASP A 164 -18.75 0.37 -21.95
C ASP A 164 -19.33 -0.23 -23.23
N PHE A 165 -19.05 -1.51 -23.53
CA PHE A 165 -19.61 -2.22 -24.68
C PHE A 165 -21.13 -2.40 -24.55
N MET A 166 -21.62 -2.82 -23.38
CA MET A 166 -23.05 -3.03 -23.18
C MET A 166 -23.84 -1.73 -23.17
N ILE A 167 -23.28 -0.63 -22.63
CA ILE A 167 -23.91 0.69 -22.74
C ILE A 167 -24.09 1.10 -24.21
N ALA A 168 -23.08 0.85 -25.04
CA ALA A 168 -23.14 1.20 -26.46
C ALA A 168 -24.15 0.36 -27.28
N SER A 169 -24.44 -0.86 -26.83
CA SER A 169 -25.32 -1.83 -27.54
C SER A 169 -26.75 -1.91 -26.98
N SER A 170 -27.01 -1.36 -25.80
CA SER A 170 -28.32 -1.47 -25.16
C SER A 170 -29.23 -0.30 -25.52
N GLU A 171 -30.51 -0.60 -25.75
CA GLU A 171 -31.54 0.40 -26.07
C GLU A 171 -32.18 1.02 -24.81
N SER A 172 -32.09 0.35 -23.67
CA SER A 172 -32.65 0.78 -22.38
C SER A 172 -31.86 0.25 -21.18
N TRP A 173 -32.14 0.81 -20.01
CA TRP A 173 -31.54 0.32 -18.76
C TRP A 173 -31.91 -1.15 -18.47
N ASP A 174 -33.14 -1.56 -18.73
CA ASP A 174 -33.57 -2.92 -18.50
C ASP A 174 -32.90 -3.91 -19.49
N ASP A 175 -32.68 -3.47 -20.71
CA ASP A 175 -31.94 -4.22 -21.72
C ASP A 175 -30.46 -4.36 -21.34
N PHE A 176 -29.84 -3.26 -20.90
CA PHE A 176 -28.48 -3.29 -20.36
C PHE A 176 -28.30 -4.28 -19.21
N ILE A 177 -29.24 -4.28 -18.25
CA ILE A 177 -29.21 -5.23 -17.12
C ILE A 177 -29.26 -6.67 -17.61
N LYS A 178 -30.19 -6.99 -18.53
CA LYS A 178 -30.32 -8.33 -19.11
C LYS A 178 -29.06 -8.78 -19.85
N GLN A 179 -28.46 -7.89 -20.61
CA GLN A 179 -27.24 -8.20 -21.35
C GLN A 179 -26.05 -8.43 -20.40
N MET A 180 -25.90 -7.63 -19.36
CA MET A 180 -24.87 -7.82 -18.34
C MET A 180 -25.07 -9.13 -17.54
N GLU A 181 -26.32 -9.48 -17.22
CA GLU A 181 -26.63 -10.77 -16.57
C GLU A 181 -26.33 -11.95 -17.51
N ALA A 182 -26.60 -11.83 -18.80
CA ALA A 182 -26.25 -12.83 -19.81
C ALA A 182 -24.74 -13.03 -19.96
N LEU A 183 -23.94 -11.98 -19.71
CA LEU A 183 -22.48 -12.08 -19.63
C LEU A 183 -21.98 -12.71 -18.32
N GLY A 184 -22.85 -13.05 -17.40
CA GLY A 184 -22.50 -13.69 -16.13
C GLY A 184 -22.20 -12.70 -15.01
N TYR A 185 -22.77 -11.50 -15.06
CA TYR A 185 -22.70 -10.55 -13.95
C TYR A 185 -23.93 -10.63 -13.07
N LYS A 186 -23.72 -10.58 -11.76
CA LYS A 186 -24.80 -10.34 -10.81
C LYS A 186 -24.83 -8.85 -10.48
N ILE A 187 -25.98 -8.20 -10.69
CA ILE A 187 -26.13 -6.77 -10.51
C ILE A 187 -26.86 -6.51 -9.18
N ARG A 188 -26.27 -5.67 -8.34
CA ARG A 188 -26.91 -5.19 -7.13
C ARG A 188 -27.18 -3.70 -7.27
N GLN A 189 -28.43 -3.32 -7.18
CA GLN A 189 -28.87 -1.92 -7.16
C GLN A 189 -28.97 -1.42 -5.72
N GLY A 190 -28.36 -0.26 -5.44
CA GLY A 190 -28.37 0.44 -4.17
C GLY A 190 -28.12 1.92 -4.40
N LYS A 191 -27.49 2.62 -3.45
CA LYS A 191 -27.01 4.00 -3.70
C LYS A 191 -26.07 4.07 -4.92
N TYR A 192 -25.36 2.98 -5.18
CA TYR A 192 -24.54 2.76 -6.37
C TYR A 192 -24.86 1.39 -6.96
N VAL A 193 -24.69 1.26 -8.27
CA VAL A 193 -24.81 -0.03 -8.96
C VAL A 193 -23.52 -0.79 -8.80
N THR A 194 -23.62 -2.06 -8.39
CA THR A 194 -22.45 -2.94 -8.20
C THR A 194 -22.55 -4.12 -9.18
N TYR A 195 -21.48 -4.34 -9.94
CA TYR A 195 -21.35 -5.45 -10.88
C TYR A 195 -20.44 -6.51 -10.28
N ILE A 196 -20.95 -7.72 -10.09
CA ILE A 196 -20.25 -8.85 -9.46
C ILE A 196 -20.14 -9.96 -10.49
N PRO A 197 -18.96 -10.29 -11.03
CA PRO A 197 -18.81 -11.44 -11.93
C PRO A 197 -19.07 -12.74 -11.16
N VAL A 198 -19.91 -13.61 -11.72
CA VAL A 198 -20.32 -14.88 -11.07
C VAL A 198 -19.24 -15.95 -11.23
N SER A 199 -18.40 -15.87 -12.25
CA SER A 199 -17.20 -16.71 -12.38
C SER A 199 -16.09 -15.97 -13.12
N TYR A 200 -14.84 -16.14 -12.69
CA TYR A 200 -13.65 -15.57 -13.33
C TYR A 200 -13.18 -16.36 -14.56
N THR A 201 -13.92 -17.37 -15.01
CA THR A 201 -13.38 -18.38 -15.91
C THR A 201 -13.58 -18.14 -17.40
N HIS A 202 -14.37 -17.20 -17.85
CA HIS A 202 -14.53 -16.96 -19.30
C HIS A 202 -14.88 -15.52 -19.65
N LEU A 203 -13.86 -14.72 -19.90
CA LEU A 203 -13.99 -13.54 -20.74
C LEU A 203 -13.02 -13.66 -21.91
N THR A 204 -13.31 -14.60 -22.80
CA THR A 204 -12.87 -14.49 -24.18
C THR A 204 -13.89 -13.63 -24.89
N LEU A 205 -13.48 -12.42 -25.29
CA LEU A 205 -14.23 -11.62 -26.26
C LEU A 205 -14.56 -12.52 -27.46
N PRO A 206 -15.80 -12.56 -27.96
CA PRO A 206 -16.08 -13.21 -29.22
C PRO A 206 -15.22 -12.53 -30.30
N THR A 207 -14.34 -13.29 -30.89
CA THR A 207 -13.61 -12.87 -32.08
C THR A 207 -14.66 -12.61 -33.17
N ILE A 208 -14.90 -11.35 -33.46
CA ILE A 208 -15.73 -11.00 -34.63
C ILE A 208 -14.88 -11.32 -35.83
N ALA A 209 -15.32 -12.36 -36.57
CA ALA A 209 -14.79 -12.73 -37.86
C ALA A 209 -15.26 -11.73 -38.94
#